data_2ff71cb2d223bf584baff5266f53af78
#
_entry.id   2ff71cb2d223bf584baff5266f53af78
#
_cell.length_a   1.000
_cell.length_b   1.000
_cell.length_c   1.000
_cell.angle_alpha   90.00
_cell.angle_beta   90.00
_cell.angle_gamma   90.00
#
_symmetry.space_group_name_H-M   'P 1'
#
loop_
_entity.id
_entity.type
_entity.pdbx_description
1 polymer ?
#
loop_
_entity_poly.entity_id
_entity_poly.type
_entity_poly.pdbx_seq_one_letter_code
_entity_poly.pdbx_strand_id
1 'polypeptide(L)'
;HNDLIISTQGRSFWILDDLTPMQNATNVEGSESYLLPPRHAYRLASGGFGGFAENVGQNPPSGAIVQYYMAEEPAEGDSVTVEIMSTAGAIIRTYSTHPDEDVSPGAQPITVEAGHNRLAWNLRHEQIPNIPGAYVFGSLAGRRVIPGTYQVRLTAGDFTQTQSLEVRKDPRVDATMAEYVEQDQFVAQVARELTDIHH
;
A
#
# COMPACT_ATOMS: atom_id res chain seq x y z
N HIS A 1 9.63 2.79 17.51
CA HIS A 1 8.17 2.61 17.37
C HIS A 1 7.52 3.97 17.55
N ASN A 2 6.49 4.24 16.78
CA ASN A 2 5.75 5.50 16.79
C ASN A 2 4.29 5.22 17.21
N ASP A 3 4.13 4.48 18.31
CA ASP A 3 2.85 4.01 18.80
C ASP A 3 2.61 4.54 20.21
N LEU A 4 1.36 4.84 20.55
CA LEU A 4 0.97 5.22 21.91
C LEU A 4 0.30 4.03 22.60
N ILE A 5 0.85 3.62 23.74
CA ILE A 5 0.28 2.56 24.58
C ILE A 5 -0.27 3.19 25.85
N ILE A 6 -1.55 2.97 26.10
CA ILE A 6 -2.25 3.47 27.28
C ILE A 6 -2.65 2.28 28.14
N SER A 7 -2.18 2.26 29.38
CA SER A 7 -2.63 1.33 30.41
C SER A 7 -3.78 1.95 31.18
N THR A 8 -4.88 1.21 31.33
CA THR A 8 -6.06 1.67 32.08
C THR A 8 -6.27 0.81 33.32
N GLN A 9 -6.84 1.38 34.38
CA GLN A 9 -7.18 0.61 35.57
C GLN A 9 -8.41 -0.27 35.29
N GLY A 10 -8.18 -1.57 35.15
CA GLY A 10 -9.24 -2.58 35.01
C GLY A 10 -9.85 -2.74 33.62
N ARG A 11 -9.35 -2.03 32.58
CA ARG A 11 -9.84 -2.12 31.19
C ARG A 11 -8.74 -2.37 30.16
N SER A 12 -7.73 -3.16 30.52
CA SER A 12 -6.65 -3.61 29.62
C SER A 12 -5.75 -2.49 29.08
N PHE A 13 -4.96 -2.84 28.06
CA PHE A 13 -4.09 -1.92 27.33
C PHE A 13 -4.76 -1.50 26.02
N TRP A 14 -4.59 -0.24 25.68
CA TRP A 14 -5.02 0.33 24.41
C TRP A 14 -3.79 0.74 23.63
N ILE A 15 -3.74 0.39 22.36
CA ILE A 15 -2.63 0.74 21.48
C ILE A 15 -3.18 1.59 20.35
N LEU A 16 -2.68 2.81 20.20
CA LEU A 16 -2.86 3.62 19.02
C LEU A 16 -1.62 3.44 18.13
N ASP A 17 -1.77 2.65 17.09
CA ASP A 17 -0.72 2.42 16.12
C ASP A 17 -0.48 3.66 15.28
N ASP A 18 0.79 4.03 15.12
CA ASP A 18 1.24 5.10 14.24
C ASP A 18 0.72 6.50 14.58
N LEU A 19 1.50 7.24 15.36
CA LEU A 19 1.23 8.63 15.72
C LEU A 19 1.53 9.64 14.60
N THR A 20 1.92 9.22 13.41
CA THR A 20 2.27 10.10 12.29
C THR A 20 1.19 11.14 12.00
N PRO A 21 -0.12 10.81 11.97
CA PRO A 21 -1.16 11.82 11.75
C PRO A 21 -1.18 12.90 12.83
N MET A 22 -1.05 12.52 14.09
CA MET A 22 -1.05 13.48 15.21
C MET A 22 0.19 14.38 15.19
N GLN A 23 1.35 13.81 14.85
CA GLN A 23 2.62 14.56 14.75
C GLN A 23 2.65 15.53 13.57
N ASN A 24 1.83 15.29 12.55
CA ASN A 24 1.69 16.14 11.37
C ASN A 24 0.42 17.00 11.37
N ALA A 25 -0.32 17.05 12.47
CA ALA A 25 -1.58 17.79 12.54
C ALA A 25 -1.44 19.26 12.14
N THR A 26 -0.36 19.94 12.54
CA THR A 26 -0.08 21.32 12.16
C THR A 26 0.22 21.51 10.67
N ASN A 27 0.75 20.49 9.98
CA ASN A 27 1.00 20.52 8.54
C ASN A 27 -0.29 20.32 7.73
N VAL A 28 -1.26 19.67 8.35
CA VAL A 28 -2.58 19.37 7.76
C VAL A 28 -3.54 20.54 7.95
N GLU A 29 -3.39 21.31 9.04
CA GLU A 29 -4.25 22.43 9.39
C GLU A 29 -4.27 23.49 8.27
N GLY A 30 -5.46 23.75 7.72
CA GLY A 30 -5.66 24.70 6.62
C GLY A 30 -5.29 24.17 5.23
N SER A 31 -4.89 22.91 5.09
CA SER A 31 -4.65 22.27 3.79
C SER A 31 -5.95 21.67 3.24
N GLU A 32 -6.16 21.80 1.92
CA GLU A 32 -7.26 21.08 1.24
C GLU A 32 -6.98 19.60 1.12
N SER A 33 -5.72 19.26 0.84
CA SER A 33 -5.23 17.89 0.77
C SER A 33 -3.80 17.81 1.30
N TYR A 34 -3.41 16.70 1.88
CA TYR A 34 -2.04 16.48 2.38
C TYR A 34 -1.68 15.01 2.40
N LEU A 35 -0.55 14.65 1.79
CA LEU A 35 0.03 13.32 1.89
C LEU A 35 1.03 13.26 3.05
N LEU A 36 0.69 12.51 4.09
CA LEU A 36 1.56 12.35 5.24
C LEU A 36 2.81 11.55 4.86
N PRO A 37 4.00 11.85 5.46
CA PRO A 37 5.19 11.07 5.21
C PRO A 37 4.99 9.62 5.66
N PRO A 38 5.06 8.64 4.73
CA PRO A 38 4.84 7.23 5.08
C PRO A 38 5.99 6.69 5.93
N ARG A 39 5.66 5.82 6.87
CA ARG A 39 6.67 5.06 7.63
C ARG A 39 7.29 3.99 6.73
N HIS A 40 8.53 3.61 7.04
CA HIS A 40 9.13 2.45 6.40
C HIS A 40 8.29 1.17 6.65
N ALA A 41 8.24 0.30 5.66
CA ALA A 41 7.59 -1.01 5.75
C ALA A 41 8.62 -2.13 5.65
N TYR A 42 8.31 -3.28 6.25
CA TYR A 42 9.14 -4.47 6.12
C TYR A 42 8.53 -5.45 5.11
N ARG A 43 9.35 -5.97 4.21
CA ARG A 43 8.96 -7.06 3.31
C ARG A 43 8.95 -8.38 4.08
N LEU A 44 8.03 -8.51 5.04
CA LEU A 44 7.91 -9.72 5.85
C LEU A 44 7.44 -10.91 5.00
N ALA A 45 7.96 -12.10 5.27
CA ALA A 45 7.39 -13.32 4.71
C ALA A 45 5.94 -13.44 5.20
N SER A 46 4.98 -13.44 4.26
CA SER A 46 3.58 -13.70 4.58
C SER A 46 3.44 -15.20 4.82
N GLY A 47 3.22 -15.59 6.05
CA GLY A 47 3.07 -16.97 6.41
C GLY A 47 2.45 -17.08 7.79
N GLY A 48 1.19 -17.35 7.85
CA GLY A 48 0.47 -17.71 9.04
C GLY A 48 -1.01 -17.91 8.70
N PHE A 49 -1.51 -19.10 8.81
CA PHE A 49 -2.92 -19.33 9.01
C PHE A 49 -3.26 -18.73 10.38
N GLY A 50 -3.47 -17.42 10.41
CA GLY A 50 -4.07 -16.75 11.55
C GLY A 50 -5.52 -17.19 11.62
N GLY A 51 -5.82 -18.14 12.51
CA GLY A 51 -7.21 -18.44 12.84
C GLY A 51 -7.86 -17.19 13.39
N PHE A 52 -9.07 -16.89 12.93
CA PHE A 52 -9.93 -15.89 13.56
C PHE A 52 -10.33 -16.44 14.94
N ALA A 53 -9.58 -16.10 15.99
CA ALA A 53 -10.00 -16.33 17.34
C ALA A 53 -10.88 -15.14 17.78
N GLU A 54 -12.08 -15.41 18.26
CA GLU A 54 -12.90 -14.42 18.91
C GLU A 54 -12.14 -13.85 20.13
N ASN A 55 -12.19 -12.55 20.33
CA ASN A 55 -11.54 -11.82 21.44
C ASN A 55 -9.99 -11.69 21.35
N VAL A 56 -9.40 -11.78 20.16
CA VAL A 56 -7.99 -11.43 19.93
C VAL A 56 -7.90 -10.07 19.25
N GLY A 57 -6.97 -9.22 19.69
CA GLY A 57 -6.69 -7.94 19.04
C GLY A 57 -6.21 -8.18 17.61
N GLN A 58 -6.66 -7.35 16.68
CA GLN A 58 -6.22 -7.41 15.29
C GLN A 58 -4.83 -6.80 15.15
N ASN A 59 -3.97 -7.45 14.39
CA ASN A 59 -2.70 -6.86 14.01
C ASN A 59 -2.92 -5.72 12.98
N PRO A 60 -2.03 -4.71 12.95
CA PRO A 60 -2.02 -3.74 11.87
C PRO A 60 -1.98 -4.43 10.50
N PRO A 61 -2.57 -3.83 9.45
CA PRO A 61 -2.46 -4.36 8.09
C PRO A 61 -1.00 -4.59 7.72
N SER A 62 -0.71 -5.71 7.08
CA SER A 62 0.63 -6.00 6.58
C SER A 62 0.93 -5.18 5.34
N GLY A 63 2.17 -4.67 5.22
CA GLY A 63 2.62 -3.88 4.08
C GLY A 63 3.00 -2.45 4.48
N ALA A 64 2.92 -1.54 3.52
CA ALA A 64 3.15 -0.12 3.74
C ALA A 64 1.82 0.61 3.98
N ILE A 65 1.76 1.36 5.05
CA ILE A 65 0.61 2.20 5.36
C ILE A 65 0.84 3.59 4.76
N VAL A 66 -0.03 3.99 3.88
CA VAL A 66 -0.11 5.34 3.30
C VAL A 66 -1.25 6.06 3.97
N GLN A 67 -0.97 7.25 4.50
CA GLN A 67 -1.95 8.07 5.20
C GLN A 67 -2.02 9.43 4.52
N TYR A 68 -3.22 9.94 4.32
CA TYR A 68 -3.44 11.23 3.70
C TYR A 68 -4.70 11.90 4.27
N TYR A 69 -4.75 13.20 4.14
CA TYR A 69 -5.85 14.03 4.60
C TYR A 69 -6.55 14.67 3.41
N MET A 70 -7.87 14.75 3.49
CA MET A 70 -8.72 15.49 2.56
C MET A 70 -9.65 16.38 3.38
N ALA A 71 -9.70 17.68 3.10
CA ALA A 71 -10.58 18.60 3.85
C ALA A 71 -12.05 18.27 3.59
N GLU A 72 -12.37 17.86 2.37
CA GLU A 72 -13.71 17.53 1.92
C GLU A 72 -13.70 16.18 1.18
N GLU A 73 -14.85 15.53 1.15
CA GLU A 73 -15.05 14.35 0.32
C GLU A 73 -15.01 14.76 -1.17
N PRO A 74 -14.35 13.99 -2.05
CA PRO A 74 -14.34 14.26 -3.48
C PRO A 74 -15.76 14.36 -4.04
N ALA A 75 -16.01 15.35 -4.88
CA ALA A 75 -17.31 15.48 -5.55
C ALA A 75 -17.54 14.29 -6.51
N GLU A 76 -18.81 14.04 -6.85
CA GLU A 76 -19.17 12.99 -7.80
C GLU A 76 -18.49 13.25 -9.15
N GLY A 77 -17.64 12.32 -9.58
CA GLY A 77 -16.82 12.41 -10.80
C GLY A 77 -15.39 12.92 -10.58
N ASP A 78 -15.06 13.40 -9.39
CA ASP A 78 -13.67 13.77 -9.07
C ASP A 78 -12.84 12.54 -8.77
N SER A 79 -11.71 12.40 -9.45
CA SER A 79 -10.79 11.29 -9.25
C SER A 79 -9.72 11.64 -8.20
N VAL A 80 -9.58 10.76 -7.22
CA VAL A 80 -8.44 10.75 -6.29
C VAL A 80 -7.63 9.50 -6.56
N THR A 81 -6.33 9.66 -6.78
CA THR A 81 -5.41 8.55 -7.02
C THR A 81 -4.27 8.53 -6.02
N VAL A 82 -3.92 7.33 -5.59
CA VAL A 82 -2.68 7.06 -4.84
C VAL A 82 -1.85 6.08 -5.66
N GLU A 83 -0.68 6.54 -6.08
CA GLU A 83 0.22 5.74 -6.91
C GLU A 83 1.49 5.39 -6.15
N ILE A 84 1.88 4.14 -6.22
CA ILE A 84 3.18 3.67 -5.76
C ILE A 84 4.10 3.56 -6.96
N MET A 85 5.25 4.21 -6.89
CA MET A 85 6.20 4.31 -8.00
C MET A 85 7.60 3.89 -7.58
N SER A 86 8.39 3.47 -8.55
CA SER A 86 9.85 3.39 -8.40
C SER A 86 10.46 4.80 -8.31
N THR A 87 11.71 4.90 -7.89
CA THR A 87 12.45 6.18 -7.91
C THR A 87 12.69 6.73 -9.32
N ALA A 88 12.56 5.88 -10.35
CA ALA A 88 12.60 6.29 -11.75
C ALA A 88 11.24 6.77 -12.29
N GLY A 89 10.19 6.79 -11.47
CA GLY A 89 8.84 7.24 -11.85
C GLY A 89 7.97 6.15 -12.49
N ALA A 90 8.44 4.92 -12.60
CA ALA A 90 7.61 3.84 -13.13
C ALA A 90 6.55 3.44 -12.09
N ILE A 91 5.28 3.42 -12.52
CA ILE A 91 4.15 3.04 -11.68
C ILE A 91 4.23 1.54 -11.37
N ILE A 92 4.05 1.19 -10.11
CA ILE A 92 4.07 -0.17 -9.57
C ILE A 92 2.66 -0.61 -9.19
N ARG A 93 1.89 0.31 -8.63
CA ARG A 93 0.52 0.07 -8.18
C ARG A 93 -0.26 1.37 -8.18
N THR A 94 -1.50 1.31 -8.65
CA THR A 94 -2.44 2.44 -8.62
C THR A 94 -3.66 2.08 -7.78
N TYR A 95 -4.12 3.05 -7.01
CA TYR A 95 -5.39 3.04 -6.29
C TYR A 95 -6.19 4.26 -6.72
N SER A 96 -7.48 4.10 -6.98
CA SER A 96 -8.33 5.16 -7.52
C SER A 96 -9.74 5.10 -6.96
N THR A 97 -10.38 6.25 -6.79
CA THR A 97 -11.83 6.33 -6.55
C THR A 97 -12.63 5.92 -7.80
N HIS A 98 -12.01 6.05 -8.99
CA HIS A 98 -12.59 5.65 -10.27
C HIS A 98 -11.61 4.73 -11.01
N PRO A 99 -11.53 3.43 -10.62
CA PRO A 99 -10.61 2.46 -11.21
C PRO A 99 -11.10 2.05 -12.61
N ASP A 100 -11.07 2.98 -13.54
CA ASP A 100 -11.46 2.82 -14.94
C ASP A 100 -10.29 2.23 -15.73
N GLU A 101 -10.55 1.24 -16.58
CA GLU A 101 -9.55 0.60 -17.43
C GLU A 101 -8.90 1.60 -18.39
N ASP A 102 -9.63 2.62 -18.85
CA ASP A 102 -9.13 3.63 -19.76
C ASP A 102 -8.18 4.62 -19.09
N VAL A 103 -8.36 4.88 -17.77
CA VAL A 103 -7.54 5.82 -17.00
C VAL A 103 -6.36 5.12 -16.35
N SER A 104 -6.58 3.94 -15.79
CA SER A 104 -5.55 3.22 -15.03
C SER A 104 -5.87 1.72 -15.00
N PRO A 105 -5.55 0.99 -16.07
CA PRO A 105 -5.78 -0.46 -16.12
C PRO A 105 -5.17 -1.14 -14.90
N GLY A 106 -5.95 -1.94 -14.19
CA GLY A 106 -5.51 -2.65 -12.98
C GLY A 106 -5.52 -1.81 -11.70
N ALA A 107 -5.99 -0.56 -11.74
CA ALA A 107 -6.18 0.25 -10.53
C ALA A 107 -7.10 -0.47 -9.53
N GLN A 108 -6.77 -0.34 -8.24
CA GLN A 108 -7.61 -0.87 -7.17
C GLN A 108 -8.57 0.21 -6.67
N PRO A 109 -9.84 -0.14 -6.43
CA PRO A 109 -10.79 0.81 -5.90
C PRO A 109 -10.41 1.22 -4.48
N ILE A 110 -10.55 2.52 -4.20
CA ILE A 110 -10.49 3.09 -2.86
C ILE A 110 -11.71 3.97 -2.61
N THR A 111 -12.12 4.04 -1.35
CA THR A 111 -13.06 5.05 -0.88
C THR A 111 -12.26 6.14 -0.18
N VAL A 112 -12.61 7.40 -0.43
CA VAL A 112 -12.00 8.57 0.16
C VAL A 112 -13.08 9.37 0.87
N GLU A 113 -12.84 9.69 2.13
CA GLU A 113 -13.75 10.46 2.98
C GLU A 113 -13.09 11.78 3.39
N ALA A 114 -13.89 12.74 3.81
CA ALA A 114 -13.36 13.94 4.45
C ALA A 114 -12.61 13.56 5.74
N GLY A 115 -11.47 14.20 5.98
CA GLY A 115 -10.61 13.93 7.10
C GLY A 115 -9.45 13.00 6.79
N HIS A 116 -9.08 12.18 7.74
CA HIS A 116 -7.92 11.29 7.65
C HIS A 116 -8.29 9.97 6.95
N ASN A 117 -7.57 9.68 5.88
CA ASN A 117 -7.69 8.47 5.10
C ASN A 117 -6.46 7.56 5.28
N ARG A 118 -6.66 6.25 5.17
CA ARG A 118 -5.62 5.25 5.35
C ARG A 118 -5.72 4.16 4.29
N LEU A 119 -4.62 3.92 3.59
CA LEU A 119 -4.46 2.87 2.58
C LEU A 119 -3.35 1.92 3.00
N ALA A 120 -3.53 0.62 2.82
CA ALA A 120 -2.51 -0.40 3.03
C ALA A 120 -2.05 -0.99 1.69
N TRP A 121 -0.81 -0.69 1.29
CA TRP A 121 -0.19 -1.34 0.13
C TRP A 121 0.51 -2.63 0.56
N ASN A 122 0.14 -3.73 -0.06
CA ASN A 122 0.63 -5.08 0.25
C ASN A 122 2.05 -5.38 -0.28
N LEU A 123 2.82 -4.38 -0.69
CA LEU A 123 4.16 -4.46 -1.25
C LEU A 123 4.24 -5.31 -2.53
N ARG A 124 3.20 -5.26 -3.35
CA ARG A 124 3.13 -6.00 -4.62
C ARG A 124 2.88 -5.07 -5.80
N HIS A 125 3.38 -5.50 -6.94
CA HIS A 125 2.99 -4.97 -8.24
C HIS A 125 1.50 -5.25 -8.52
N GLU A 126 1.01 -4.75 -9.62
CA GLU A 126 -0.33 -5.07 -10.11
C GLU A 126 -0.52 -6.58 -10.30
N GLN A 127 -1.77 -6.99 -10.24
CA GLN A 127 -2.11 -8.39 -10.46
C GLN A 127 -1.82 -8.81 -11.90
N ILE A 128 -1.47 -10.07 -12.08
CA ILE A 128 -1.41 -10.66 -13.42
C ILE A 128 -2.85 -10.74 -13.94
N PRO A 129 -3.12 -10.29 -15.19
CA PRO A 129 -4.47 -10.38 -15.76
C PRO A 129 -5.01 -11.81 -15.69
N ASN A 130 -6.28 -11.95 -15.35
CA ASN A 130 -6.94 -13.25 -15.34
C ASN A 130 -7.54 -13.55 -16.71
N ILE A 131 -7.50 -14.82 -17.13
CA ILE A 131 -8.20 -15.28 -18.33
C ILE A 131 -9.70 -15.37 -17.99
N PRO A 132 -10.59 -14.66 -18.71
CA PRO A 132 -12.02 -14.77 -18.49
C PRO A 132 -12.50 -16.23 -18.61
N GLY A 133 -13.17 -16.73 -17.57
CA GLY A 133 -13.69 -18.09 -17.53
C GLY A 133 -12.67 -19.18 -17.19
N ALA A 134 -11.41 -18.87 -17.00
CA ALA A 134 -10.41 -19.83 -16.53
C ALA A 134 -10.38 -19.91 -14.98
N TYR A 135 -10.34 -21.14 -14.48
CA TYR A 135 -10.11 -21.38 -13.06
C TYR A 135 -8.61 -21.60 -12.82
N VAL A 136 -7.97 -20.69 -12.12
CA VAL A 136 -6.56 -20.80 -11.74
C VAL A 136 -6.46 -21.29 -10.31
N PHE A 137 -5.92 -22.51 -10.13
CA PHE A 137 -5.59 -23.00 -8.80
C PHE A 137 -4.26 -22.39 -8.35
N GLY A 138 -4.34 -21.22 -7.73
CA GLY A 138 -3.16 -20.45 -7.30
C GLY A 138 -3.50 -19.00 -7.05
N SER A 139 -2.47 -18.16 -7.04
CA SER A 139 -2.60 -16.72 -6.82
C SER A 139 -2.09 -15.96 -8.04
N LEU A 140 -2.93 -15.10 -8.60
CA LEU A 140 -2.56 -14.12 -9.64
C LEU A 140 -2.06 -12.80 -9.03
N ALA A 141 -1.82 -12.77 -7.72
CA ALA A 141 -1.25 -11.59 -7.07
C ALA A 141 0.07 -11.21 -7.71
N GLY A 142 0.25 -9.92 -7.96
CA GLY A 142 1.47 -9.37 -8.53
C GLY A 142 2.71 -9.75 -7.72
N ARG A 143 3.87 -9.75 -8.37
CA ARG A 143 5.14 -10.04 -7.71
C ARG A 143 5.41 -9.06 -6.57
N ARG A 144 6.14 -9.48 -5.56
CA ARG A 144 6.51 -8.63 -4.43
C ARG A 144 7.67 -7.72 -4.83
N VAL A 145 7.59 -6.46 -4.43
CA VAL A 145 8.68 -5.50 -4.68
C VAL A 145 9.94 -5.90 -3.90
N ILE A 146 11.10 -5.55 -4.42
CA ILE A 146 12.38 -5.73 -3.72
C ILE A 146 12.51 -4.68 -2.59
N PRO A 147 13.30 -4.93 -1.53
CA PRO A 147 13.66 -3.88 -0.58
C PRO A 147 14.33 -2.71 -1.28
N GLY A 148 13.98 -1.48 -0.89
CA GLY A 148 14.52 -0.27 -1.53
C GLY A 148 13.65 0.94 -1.27
N THR A 149 13.96 2.04 -1.96
CA THR A 149 13.21 3.29 -1.89
C THR A 149 12.19 3.35 -3.02
N TYR A 150 10.99 3.77 -2.66
CA TYR A 150 9.84 3.98 -3.53
C TYR A 150 9.29 5.38 -3.34
N GLN A 151 8.35 5.76 -4.16
CA GLN A 151 7.62 7.01 -4.05
C GLN A 151 6.13 6.73 -3.96
N VAL A 152 5.44 7.50 -3.14
CA VAL A 152 3.98 7.53 -3.06
C VAL A 152 3.53 8.87 -3.58
N ARG A 153 2.65 8.90 -4.56
CA ARG A 153 2.04 10.12 -5.11
C ARG A 153 0.54 10.12 -4.84
N LEU A 154 0.06 11.17 -4.22
CA LEU A 154 -1.36 11.48 -4.08
C LEU A 154 -1.71 12.54 -5.12
N THR A 155 -2.76 12.31 -5.90
CA THR A 155 -3.34 13.30 -6.81
C THR A 155 -4.83 13.42 -6.52
N ALA A 156 -5.31 14.67 -6.37
CA ALA A 156 -6.72 15.01 -6.14
C ALA A 156 -7.01 16.32 -6.85
N GLY A 157 -7.73 16.27 -7.97
CA GLY A 157 -7.90 17.43 -8.84
C GLY A 157 -6.55 18.02 -9.26
N ASP A 158 -6.36 19.32 -9.01
CA ASP A 158 -5.10 20.03 -9.30
C ASP A 158 -4.00 19.78 -8.25
N PHE A 159 -4.33 19.16 -7.12
CA PHE A 159 -3.36 18.86 -6.08
C PHE A 159 -2.54 17.62 -6.44
N THR A 160 -1.22 17.73 -6.29
CA THR A 160 -0.31 16.57 -6.40
C THR A 160 0.82 16.71 -5.39
N GLN A 161 1.03 15.66 -4.58
CA GLN A 161 2.13 15.59 -3.63
C GLN A 161 2.79 14.22 -3.69
N THR A 162 4.12 14.20 -3.59
CA THR A 162 4.90 12.95 -3.59
C THR A 162 5.73 12.86 -2.31
N GLN A 163 5.75 11.68 -1.71
CA GLN A 163 6.53 11.34 -0.53
C GLN A 163 7.41 10.10 -0.80
N SER A 164 8.55 10.03 -0.12
CA SER A 164 9.43 8.86 -0.18
C SER A 164 8.95 7.78 0.77
N LEU A 165 8.99 6.52 0.32
CA LEU A 165 8.65 5.33 1.10
C LEU A 165 9.81 4.33 1.06
N GLU A 166 10.31 3.93 2.21
CA GLU A 166 11.35 2.91 2.33
C GLU A 166 10.73 1.53 2.59
N VAL A 167 11.06 0.55 1.77
CA VAL A 167 10.75 -0.87 2.00
C VAL A 167 12.02 -1.58 2.45
N ARG A 168 12.03 -2.09 3.66
CA ARG A 168 13.16 -2.80 4.28
C ARG A 168 13.02 -4.31 4.12
N LYS A 169 14.15 -5.01 4.04
CA LYS A 169 14.15 -6.47 4.11
C LYS A 169 13.71 -6.96 5.50
N ASP A 170 13.11 -8.13 5.56
CA ASP A 170 12.87 -8.82 6.83
C ASP A 170 14.22 -9.09 7.52
N PRO A 171 14.46 -8.60 8.74
CA PRO A 171 15.72 -8.81 9.45
C PRO A 171 16.00 -10.28 9.80
N ARG A 172 14.98 -11.14 9.73
CA ARG A 172 15.08 -12.57 9.99
C ARG A 172 15.51 -13.39 8.75
N VAL A 173 15.55 -12.74 7.57
CA VAL A 173 15.89 -13.39 6.30
C VAL A 173 17.29 -13.00 5.89
N ASP A 174 18.14 -13.99 5.66
CA ASP A 174 19.57 -13.83 5.37
C ASP A 174 19.86 -13.67 3.86
N ALA A 175 18.86 -13.19 3.10
CA ALA A 175 18.99 -12.94 1.68
C ALA A 175 19.72 -11.62 1.42
N THR A 176 20.58 -11.65 0.42
CA THR A 176 21.29 -10.48 -0.13
C THR A 176 20.39 -9.68 -1.08
N MET A 177 20.74 -8.43 -1.37
CA MET A 177 20.03 -7.64 -2.37
C MET A 177 20.12 -8.23 -3.77
N ALA A 178 21.24 -8.89 -4.12
CA ALA A 178 21.42 -9.57 -5.40
C ALA A 178 20.39 -10.70 -5.57
N GLU A 179 20.17 -11.51 -4.54
CA GLU A 179 19.19 -12.59 -4.57
C GLU A 179 17.74 -12.07 -4.65
N TYR A 180 17.44 -10.93 -4.03
CA TYR A 180 16.13 -10.28 -4.23
C TYR A 180 15.93 -9.81 -5.66
N VAL A 181 16.96 -9.24 -6.29
CA VAL A 181 16.91 -8.80 -7.69
C VAL A 181 16.77 -9.99 -8.63
N GLU A 182 17.53 -11.07 -8.43
CA GLU A 182 17.44 -12.30 -9.21
C GLU A 182 16.04 -12.93 -9.12
N GLN A 183 15.50 -13.03 -7.90
CA GLN A 183 14.13 -13.49 -7.68
C GLN A 183 13.10 -12.62 -8.42
N ASP A 184 13.21 -11.29 -8.32
CA ASP A 184 12.28 -10.37 -9.00
C ASP A 184 12.34 -10.51 -10.51
N GLN A 185 13.54 -10.60 -11.08
CA GLN A 185 13.73 -10.80 -12.52
C GLN A 185 13.10 -12.10 -13.01
N PHE A 186 13.32 -13.20 -12.29
CA PHE A 186 12.74 -14.49 -12.63
C PHE A 186 11.20 -14.46 -12.58
N VAL A 187 10.64 -13.94 -11.48
CA VAL A 187 9.17 -13.85 -11.33
C VAL A 187 8.58 -12.88 -12.35
N ALA A 188 9.27 -11.78 -12.69
CA ALA A 188 8.85 -10.86 -13.73
C ALA A 188 8.83 -11.51 -15.11
N GLN A 189 9.78 -12.39 -15.41
CA GLN A 189 9.78 -13.15 -16.66
C GLN A 189 8.59 -14.11 -16.71
N VAL A 190 8.35 -14.89 -15.65
CA VAL A 190 7.18 -15.79 -15.57
C VAL A 190 5.86 -15.02 -15.73
N ALA A 191 5.74 -13.84 -15.10
CA ALA A 191 4.55 -13.03 -15.22
C ALA A 191 4.31 -12.53 -16.66
N ARG A 192 5.37 -12.16 -17.38
CA ARG A 192 5.26 -11.77 -18.81
C ARG A 192 4.81 -12.94 -19.67
N GLU A 193 5.42 -14.11 -19.54
CA GLU A 193 5.05 -15.31 -20.29
C GLU A 193 3.56 -15.70 -20.04
N LEU A 194 3.12 -15.58 -18.79
CA LEU A 194 1.71 -15.81 -18.47
C LEU A 194 0.79 -14.77 -19.14
N THR A 195 1.16 -13.51 -19.15
CA THR A 195 0.38 -12.46 -19.81
C THR A 195 0.34 -12.67 -21.32
N ASP A 196 1.45 -13.06 -21.95
CA ASP A 196 1.53 -13.30 -23.38
C ASP A 196 0.70 -14.53 -23.82
N ILE A 197 0.49 -15.52 -22.96
CA ILE A 197 -0.40 -16.65 -23.20
C ILE A 197 -1.88 -16.23 -23.16
N HIS A 198 -2.19 -15.13 -22.47
CA HIS A 198 -3.56 -14.64 -22.31
C HIS A 198 -4.07 -13.80 -23.49
N HIS A 199 -3.17 -13.37 -24.37
CA HIS A 199 -3.46 -12.64 -25.62
C HIS A 199 -3.38 -13.54 -26.83
#